data_4cfaaa2ae4737448d19bb77608a1515d
#
_entry.id   4cfaaa2ae4737448d19bb77608a1515d
#
_cell.length_a   1.000
_cell.length_b   1.000
_cell.length_c   1.000
_cell.angle_alpha   90.00
_cell.angle_beta   90.00
_cell.angle_gamma   90.00
#
_symmetry.space_group_name_H-M   'P 1'
#
loop_
_entity.id
_entity.type
_entity.pdbx_description
1 polymer ?
#
loop_
_entity_poly.entity_id
_entity_poly.type
_entity_poly.pdbx_seq_one_letter_code
_entity_poly.pdbx_strand_id
1 'polypeptide(L)'
;MDKKYILALDQGTTSSRAILFDRDQNMISVCQKEFTQIYPQEGWVEHDPMEIWSSQYGVMMEAVAQSGVSAEEIAGIGITNQRETTVLWDRNTGKPIYNAIVWQCRRTAPLVDELLRTPGMADYIRENTGLVPDAYFSGSKIKWILDRVDGARERARRGEILFGTVDTWLLWKLTGGRVHVTDYTNASRTMLFDIHRLDWDDTLLKALDIPRAMLPEVRYCSEVYGYTDFQGCKVPIAGIAGDQQAALFGQACFKPGDAKNTYGTGCFLLMNTGDKPFMSKNGLITTIGIGLDGKVEYALEGSVFVGGAVIQWLRDEMRFFAESRDAEYYAQKVKDNGGVYLVPAFTGLGAPYWDMYARGSIIGITRGTKREHIIRAAQESIAYQVADLVLAMEADTGLPLKGLRADGGASRDGFLMQFQADILQKQVYRPKIRETTALGAAYLAGLATGVWSGREEIRKSWICDNTFEPRMTGEESERLMDNWHKAVGRSRGWAK
;
A
#
# COMPACT_ATOMS: atom_id res chain seq x y z
N MET A 1 5.62 -16.73 32.04
CA MET A 1 6.53 -16.96 30.89
C MET A 1 6.89 -15.63 30.27
N ASP A 2 8.14 -15.47 29.84
CA ASP A 2 8.54 -14.26 29.12
C ASP A 2 7.86 -14.21 27.76
N LYS A 3 7.08 -13.16 27.51
CA LYS A 3 6.43 -12.92 26.22
C LYS A 3 7.48 -12.48 25.20
N LYS A 4 7.74 -13.30 24.19
CA LYS A 4 8.90 -13.15 23.29
C LYS A 4 8.55 -12.98 21.82
N TYR A 5 7.31 -13.29 21.44
CA TYR A 5 6.91 -13.36 20.04
C TYR A 5 5.82 -12.34 19.72
N ILE A 6 5.86 -11.84 18.50
CA ILE A 6 4.80 -11.00 17.93
C ILE A 6 4.20 -11.71 16.73
N LEU A 7 2.88 -11.79 16.70
CA LEU A 7 2.14 -12.34 15.58
C LEU A 7 1.66 -11.20 14.69
N ALA A 8 2.14 -11.12 13.45
CA ALA A 8 1.70 -10.16 12.46
C ALA A 8 0.67 -10.78 11.53
N LEU A 9 -0.46 -10.10 11.36
CA LEU A 9 -1.52 -10.43 10.41
C LEU A 9 -1.43 -9.44 9.25
N ASP A 10 -1.15 -9.95 8.05
CA ASP A 10 -1.02 -9.17 6.82
C ASP A 10 -2.16 -9.56 5.86
N GLN A 11 -3.17 -8.69 5.81
CA GLN A 11 -4.33 -8.89 4.95
C GLN A 11 -4.12 -8.17 3.62
N GLY A 12 -3.52 -8.85 2.67
CA GLY A 12 -3.30 -8.32 1.33
C GLY A 12 -4.56 -8.33 0.46
N THR A 13 -4.43 -7.86 -0.78
CA THR A 13 -5.55 -7.81 -1.73
C THR A 13 -5.98 -9.21 -2.21
N THR A 14 -5.04 -10.14 -2.36
CA THR A 14 -5.32 -11.47 -2.93
C THR A 14 -5.13 -12.61 -1.95
N SER A 15 -4.51 -12.35 -0.80
CA SER A 15 -4.21 -13.38 0.18
C SER A 15 -4.14 -12.83 1.60
N SER A 16 -4.45 -13.69 2.55
CA SER A 16 -4.26 -13.48 3.98
C SER A 16 -2.95 -14.15 4.39
N ARG A 17 -2.16 -13.48 5.22
CA ARG A 17 -0.88 -13.99 5.71
C ARG A 17 -0.77 -13.80 7.22
N ALA A 18 -0.11 -14.73 7.90
CA ALA A 18 0.28 -14.60 9.28
C ALA A 18 1.75 -14.99 9.44
N ILE A 19 2.51 -14.16 10.16
CA ILE A 19 3.93 -14.36 10.42
C ILE A 19 4.19 -14.21 11.91
N LEU A 20 4.82 -15.19 12.51
CA LEU A 20 5.29 -15.12 13.88
C LEU A 20 6.76 -14.70 13.89
N PHE A 21 7.04 -13.57 14.53
CA PHE A 21 8.39 -13.02 14.69
C PHE A 21 8.87 -13.16 16.13
N ASP A 22 10.16 -13.47 16.30
CA ASP A 22 10.84 -13.29 17.56
C ASP A 22 11.39 -11.87 17.74
N ARG A 23 12.01 -11.58 18.88
CA ARG A 23 12.62 -10.27 19.18
C ARG A 23 13.76 -9.93 18.21
N ASP A 24 14.47 -10.91 17.68
CA ASP A 24 15.57 -10.74 16.74
C ASP A 24 15.07 -10.66 15.29
N GLN A 25 13.73 -10.55 15.08
CA GLN A 25 13.05 -10.44 13.80
C GLN A 25 13.13 -11.71 12.93
N ASN A 26 13.53 -12.84 13.49
CA ASN A 26 13.44 -14.08 12.74
C ASN A 26 11.98 -14.46 12.53
N MET A 27 11.65 -14.87 11.31
CA MET A 27 10.36 -15.46 10.99
C MET A 27 10.32 -16.89 11.47
N ILE A 28 9.66 -17.15 12.60
CA ILE A 28 9.55 -18.48 13.21
C ILE A 28 8.58 -19.36 12.42
N SER A 29 7.49 -18.76 11.93
CA SER A 29 6.53 -19.42 11.06
C SER A 29 5.89 -18.41 10.10
N VAL A 30 5.49 -18.90 8.92
CA VAL A 30 4.81 -18.11 7.89
C VAL A 30 3.72 -18.98 7.29
N CYS A 31 2.47 -18.51 7.37
CA CYS A 31 1.33 -19.15 6.72
C CYS A 31 0.61 -18.15 5.84
N GLN A 32 0.18 -18.60 4.66
CA GLN A 32 -0.51 -17.77 3.68
C GLN A 32 -1.61 -18.57 3.01
N LYS A 33 -2.73 -17.90 2.74
CA LYS A 33 -3.86 -18.47 1.99
C LYS A 33 -4.46 -17.42 1.07
N GLU A 34 -4.62 -17.76 -0.20
CA GLU A 34 -5.39 -16.96 -1.15
C GLU A 34 -6.88 -17.05 -0.84
N PHE A 35 -7.63 -16.02 -1.24
CA PHE A 35 -9.09 -15.97 -1.13
C PHE A 35 -9.73 -15.48 -2.44
N THR A 36 -11.02 -15.72 -2.59
CA THR A 36 -11.76 -15.47 -3.82
C THR A 36 -11.82 -14.00 -4.18
N GLN A 37 -11.48 -13.70 -5.44
CA GLN A 37 -11.68 -12.39 -6.05
C GLN A 37 -13.00 -12.42 -6.83
N ILE A 38 -13.89 -11.45 -6.57
CA ILE A 38 -15.23 -11.41 -7.17
C ILE A 38 -15.29 -10.24 -8.16
N TYR A 39 -15.65 -10.53 -9.40
CA TYR A 39 -15.74 -9.53 -10.49
C TYR A 39 -17.17 -9.52 -11.06
N PRO A 40 -18.13 -8.81 -10.42
CA PRO A 40 -19.54 -8.84 -10.83
C PRO A 40 -19.80 -8.22 -12.20
N GLN A 41 -19.02 -7.19 -12.56
CA GLN A 41 -19.09 -6.45 -13.82
C GLN A 41 -17.70 -5.94 -14.20
N GLU A 42 -17.54 -5.46 -15.42
CA GLU A 42 -16.30 -4.80 -15.85
C GLU A 42 -15.93 -3.62 -14.94
N GLY A 43 -14.70 -3.60 -14.46
CA GLY A 43 -14.19 -2.57 -13.53
C GLY A 43 -14.72 -2.68 -12.08
N TRP A 44 -15.51 -3.71 -11.76
CA TRP A 44 -15.98 -3.97 -10.41
C TRP A 44 -15.14 -5.05 -9.73
N VAL A 45 -14.73 -4.79 -8.49
CA VAL A 45 -13.95 -5.74 -7.70
C VAL A 45 -14.54 -5.80 -6.29
N GLU A 46 -14.84 -7.01 -5.84
CA GLU A 46 -15.39 -7.27 -4.51
C GLU A 46 -14.66 -8.42 -3.82
N HIS A 47 -14.72 -8.43 -2.50
CA HIS A 47 -14.35 -9.57 -1.66
C HIS A 47 -15.51 -9.93 -0.72
N ASP A 48 -15.62 -11.21 -0.36
CA ASP A 48 -16.47 -11.62 0.75
C ASP A 48 -15.76 -11.29 2.09
N PRO A 49 -16.32 -10.39 2.93
CA PRO A 49 -15.71 -10.05 4.22
C PRO A 49 -15.60 -11.26 5.15
N MET A 50 -16.48 -12.25 5.01
CA MET A 50 -16.43 -13.46 5.83
C MET A 50 -15.29 -14.39 5.37
N GLU A 51 -14.98 -14.42 4.08
CA GLU A 51 -13.82 -15.16 3.57
C GLU A 51 -12.51 -14.48 3.98
N ILE A 52 -12.43 -13.12 3.94
CA ILE A 52 -11.32 -12.36 4.51
C ILE A 52 -11.09 -12.76 5.98
N TRP A 53 -12.16 -12.74 6.79
CA TRP A 53 -12.07 -13.13 8.19
C TRP A 53 -11.62 -14.58 8.38
N SER A 54 -12.28 -15.51 7.70
CA SER A 54 -12.01 -16.94 7.89
C SER A 54 -10.62 -17.35 7.41
N SER A 55 -10.14 -16.78 6.30
CA SER A 55 -8.80 -17.03 5.80
C SER A 55 -7.74 -16.43 6.71
N GLN A 56 -7.93 -15.18 7.19
CA GLN A 56 -6.97 -14.54 8.08
C GLN A 56 -6.91 -15.25 9.45
N TYR A 57 -8.06 -15.64 10.00
CA TYR A 57 -8.11 -16.41 11.23
C TYR A 57 -7.48 -17.79 11.06
N GLY A 58 -7.72 -18.45 9.92
CA GLY A 58 -7.15 -19.75 9.59
C GLY A 58 -5.61 -19.72 9.55
N VAL A 59 -5.02 -18.76 8.81
CA VAL A 59 -3.55 -18.66 8.73
C VAL A 59 -2.93 -18.21 10.06
N MET A 60 -3.67 -17.42 10.86
CA MET A 60 -3.25 -17.06 12.22
C MET A 60 -3.11 -18.29 13.11
N MET A 61 -4.14 -19.14 13.13
CA MET A 61 -4.13 -20.40 13.90
C MET A 61 -3.04 -21.35 13.42
N GLU A 62 -2.90 -21.48 12.12
CA GLU A 62 -1.91 -22.35 11.49
C GLU A 62 -0.48 -21.92 11.78
N ALA A 63 -0.17 -20.61 11.68
CA ALA A 63 1.16 -20.08 11.95
C ALA A 63 1.61 -20.36 13.38
N VAL A 64 0.72 -20.21 14.35
CA VAL A 64 1.06 -20.53 15.75
C VAL A 64 1.20 -22.03 15.95
N ALA A 65 0.31 -22.86 15.39
CA ALA A 65 0.40 -24.30 15.50
C ALA A 65 1.70 -24.86 14.88
N GLN A 66 2.13 -24.37 13.74
CA GLN A 66 3.37 -24.79 13.08
C GLN A 66 4.63 -24.33 13.81
N SER A 67 4.57 -23.21 14.54
CA SER A 67 5.72 -22.66 15.24
C SER A 67 6.12 -23.47 16.49
N GLY A 68 5.20 -24.21 17.07
CA GLY A 68 5.36 -24.85 18.38
C GLY A 68 5.39 -23.87 19.57
N VAL A 69 5.14 -22.57 19.33
CA VAL A 69 5.07 -21.53 20.37
C VAL A 69 3.70 -21.56 21.03
N SER A 70 3.66 -21.44 22.36
CA SER A 70 2.40 -21.36 23.09
C SER A 70 1.78 -19.97 23.00
N ALA A 71 0.46 -19.87 23.08
CA ALA A 71 -0.26 -18.58 23.06
C ALA A 71 0.18 -17.65 24.21
N GLU A 72 0.65 -18.18 25.32
CA GLU A 72 1.14 -17.42 26.48
C GLU A 72 2.45 -16.66 26.18
N GLU A 73 3.25 -17.15 25.23
CA GLU A 73 4.52 -16.54 24.82
C GLU A 73 4.33 -15.42 23.80
N ILE A 74 3.11 -15.27 23.22
CA ILE A 74 2.78 -14.21 22.28
C ILE A 74 2.56 -12.91 23.05
N ALA A 75 3.41 -11.92 22.82
CA ALA A 75 3.35 -10.62 23.46
C ALA A 75 2.21 -9.76 22.90
N GLY A 76 1.92 -9.89 21.60
CA GLY A 76 0.87 -9.13 20.94
C GLY A 76 0.66 -9.50 19.48
N ILE A 77 -0.44 -8.97 18.94
CA ILE A 77 -0.83 -9.10 17.53
C ILE A 77 -0.73 -7.74 16.87
N GLY A 78 -0.07 -7.67 15.72
CA GLY A 78 -0.08 -6.53 14.82
C GLY A 78 -0.91 -6.84 13.58
N ILE A 79 -1.70 -5.87 13.11
CA ILE A 79 -2.53 -5.97 11.91
C ILE A 79 -2.02 -4.98 10.88
N THR A 80 -1.83 -5.45 9.66
CA THR A 80 -1.66 -4.60 8.48
C THR A 80 -2.59 -5.09 7.38
N ASN A 81 -3.00 -4.19 6.49
CA ASN A 81 -4.08 -4.50 5.55
C ASN A 81 -3.98 -3.71 4.26
N GLN A 82 -4.55 -4.28 3.18
CA GLN A 82 -4.94 -3.51 2.01
C GLN A 82 -5.81 -2.33 2.43
N ARG A 83 -5.45 -1.12 2.00
CA ARG A 83 -6.14 0.11 2.42
C ARG A 83 -7.41 0.32 1.59
N GLU A 84 -8.24 1.29 1.97
CA GLU A 84 -9.43 1.81 1.27
C GLU A 84 -10.55 0.80 1.02
N THR A 85 -10.29 -0.49 1.05
CA THR A 85 -11.31 -1.54 0.90
C THR A 85 -12.35 -1.40 1.99
N THR A 86 -13.61 -1.29 1.57
CA THR A 86 -14.74 -0.81 2.39
C THR A 86 -15.63 -1.96 2.82
N VAL A 87 -15.81 -2.13 4.12
CA VAL A 87 -16.72 -3.13 4.71
C VAL A 87 -17.80 -2.43 5.54
N LEU A 88 -19.06 -2.78 5.30
CA LEU A 88 -20.20 -2.37 6.12
C LEU A 88 -20.87 -3.61 6.71
N TRP A 89 -21.16 -3.57 8.01
CA TRP A 89 -21.78 -4.71 8.68
C TRP A 89 -22.82 -4.27 9.75
N ASP A 90 -23.72 -5.16 10.04
CA ASP A 90 -24.69 -5.02 11.11
C ASP A 90 -23.99 -5.21 12.48
N ARG A 91 -24.10 -4.21 13.35
CA ARG A 91 -23.49 -4.20 14.68
C ARG A 91 -23.97 -5.34 15.58
N ASN A 92 -25.25 -5.70 15.48
CA ASN A 92 -25.87 -6.65 16.37
C ASN A 92 -25.60 -8.10 15.97
N THR A 93 -25.56 -8.36 14.67
CA THR A 93 -25.36 -9.72 14.12
C THR A 93 -23.92 -9.99 13.71
N GLY A 94 -23.11 -8.95 13.51
CA GLY A 94 -21.75 -9.05 12.97
C GLY A 94 -21.71 -9.54 11.51
N LYS A 95 -22.84 -9.49 10.79
CA LYS A 95 -22.92 -9.91 9.38
C LYS A 95 -22.69 -8.72 8.45
N PRO A 96 -21.85 -8.85 7.42
CA PRO A 96 -21.74 -7.86 6.35
C PRO A 96 -23.10 -7.63 5.69
N ILE A 97 -23.42 -6.37 5.36
CA ILE A 97 -24.66 -6.03 4.63
C ILE A 97 -24.47 -6.04 3.11
N TYR A 98 -23.22 -6.04 2.67
CA TYR A 98 -22.78 -6.14 1.29
C TYR A 98 -21.35 -6.72 1.23
N ASN A 99 -20.91 -7.19 0.06
CA ASN A 99 -19.52 -7.56 -0.15
C ASN A 99 -18.60 -6.35 0.07
N ALA A 100 -17.37 -6.59 0.49
CA ALA A 100 -16.36 -5.53 0.59
C ALA A 100 -16.07 -4.98 -0.81
N ILE A 101 -16.20 -3.67 -0.99
CA ILE A 101 -15.81 -3.00 -2.24
C ILE A 101 -14.33 -2.69 -2.18
N VAL A 102 -13.57 -3.32 -3.09
CA VAL A 102 -12.10 -3.29 -3.09
C VAL A 102 -11.60 -1.93 -3.58
N TRP A 103 -10.41 -1.52 -3.14
CA TRP A 103 -9.74 -0.28 -3.55
C TRP A 103 -9.60 -0.12 -5.06
N GLN A 104 -9.45 -1.21 -5.81
CA GLN A 104 -9.34 -1.23 -7.28
C GLN A 104 -10.67 -0.96 -8.00
N CYS A 105 -11.79 -1.06 -7.29
CA CYS A 105 -13.12 -1.00 -7.89
C CYS A 105 -13.48 0.40 -8.39
N ARG A 106 -13.91 0.52 -9.64
CA ARG A 106 -14.22 1.81 -10.29
C ARG A 106 -15.72 2.18 -10.29
N ARG A 107 -16.59 1.35 -9.71
CA ARG A 107 -18.06 1.54 -9.74
C ARG A 107 -18.56 2.86 -9.20
N THR A 108 -17.79 3.49 -8.32
CA THR A 108 -18.18 4.73 -7.64
C THR A 108 -17.63 5.99 -8.33
N ALA A 109 -16.95 5.86 -9.48
CA ALA A 109 -16.46 7.00 -10.24
C ALA A 109 -17.58 8.04 -10.56
N PRO A 110 -18.81 7.63 -10.98
CA PRO A 110 -19.89 8.58 -11.21
C PRO A 110 -20.32 9.38 -9.96
N LEU A 111 -20.23 8.78 -8.77
CA LEU A 111 -20.52 9.48 -7.50
C LEU A 111 -19.45 10.51 -7.16
N VAL A 112 -18.20 10.24 -7.49
CA VAL A 112 -17.12 11.22 -7.37
C VAL A 112 -17.31 12.36 -8.36
N ASP A 113 -17.65 12.07 -9.60
CA ASP A 113 -17.96 13.11 -10.61
C ASP A 113 -19.13 14.00 -10.17
N GLU A 114 -20.17 13.42 -9.54
CA GLU A 114 -21.29 14.15 -8.97
C GLU A 114 -20.83 15.07 -7.82
N LEU A 115 -20.03 14.54 -6.88
CA LEU A 115 -19.47 15.31 -5.76
C LEU A 115 -18.67 16.53 -6.27
N LEU A 116 -17.90 16.35 -7.33
CA LEU A 116 -17.07 17.38 -7.94
C LEU A 116 -17.85 18.47 -8.69
N ARG A 117 -19.15 18.30 -8.91
CA ARG A 117 -20.02 19.39 -9.43
C ARG A 117 -20.23 20.49 -8.40
N THR A 118 -19.99 20.20 -7.12
CA THR A 118 -19.99 21.24 -6.07
C THR A 118 -18.76 22.11 -6.21
N PRO A 119 -18.93 23.44 -6.47
CA PRO A 119 -17.79 24.35 -6.66
C PRO A 119 -16.83 24.30 -5.46
N GLY A 120 -15.54 24.20 -5.74
CA GLY A 120 -14.48 24.17 -4.71
C GLY A 120 -14.31 22.84 -3.99
N MET A 121 -15.13 21.81 -4.25
CA MET A 121 -15.06 20.52 -3.55
C MET A 121 -13.77 19.77 -3.84
N ALA A 122 -13.26 19.85 -5.06
CA ALA A 122 -11.99 19.19 -5.42
C ALA A 122 -10.81 19.74 -4.60
N ASP A 123 -10.74 21.06 -4.47
CA ASP A 123 -9.69 21.71 -3.68
C ASP A 123 -9.89 21.43 -2.18
N TYR A 124 -11.15 21.49 -1.71
CA TYR A 124 -11.49 21.17 -0.33
C TYR A 124 -11.03 19.76 0.06
N ILE A 125 -11.31 18.75 -0.77
CA ILE A 125 -10.85 17.36 -0.52
C ILE A 125 -9.33 17.32 -0.47
N ARG A 126 -8.66 17.92 -1.45
CA ARG A 126 -7.20 17.92 -1.51
C ARG A 126 -6.58 18.59 -0.29
N GLU A 127 -7.06 19.77 0.07
CA GLU A 127 -6.50 20.55 1.17
C GLU A 127 -6.71 19.91 2.54
N ASN A 128 -7.88 19.28 2.79
CA ASN A 128 -8.20 18.75 4.12
C ASN A 128 -7.83 17.27 4.27
N THR A 129 -7.87 16.48 3.19
CA THR A 129 -7.58 15.04 3.27
C THR A 129 -6.21 14.65 2.70
N GLY A 130 -5.56 15.53 1.94
CA GLY A 130 -4.32 15.23 1.20
C GLY A 130 -4.52 14.35 -0.04
N LEU A 131 -5.75 13.95 -0.33
CA LEU A 131 -6.08 13.00 -1.39
C LEU A 131 -6.57 13.71 -2.65
N VAL A 132 -6.41 13.04 -3.79
CA VAL A 132 -7.13 13.41 -5.02
C VAL A 132 -8.54 12.83 -4.96
N PRO A 133 -9.59 13.53 -5.44
CA PRO A 133 -10.93 12.95 -5.53
C PRO A 133 -10.94 11.78 -6.52
N ASP A 134 -11.11 10.56 -6.02
CA ASP A 134 -11.12 9.36 -6.84
C ASP A 134 -11.94 8.22 -6.20
N ALA A 135 -12.51 7.35 -7.03
CA ALA A 135 -13.19 6.13 -6.62
C ALA A 135 -12.30 5.14 -5.84
N TYR A 136 -11.01 5.36 -5.83
CA TYR A 136 -10.02 4.60 -5.07
C TYR A 136 -10.33 4.61 -3.57
N PHE A 137 -10.74 5.75 -3.01
CA PHE A 137 -10.91 5.95 -1.57
C PHE A 137 -12.28 5.50 -1.05
N SER A 138 -12.39 5.25 0.27
CA SER A 138 -13.53 4.56 0.88
C SER A 138 -14.84 5.36 0.83
N GLY A 139 -14.81 6.69 0.94
CA GLY A 139 -16.01 7.51 1.14
C GLY A 139 -17.10 7.29 0.08
N SER A 140 -16.72 7.27 -1.20
CA SER A 140 -17.68 7.03 -2.30
C SER A 140 -18.26 5.59 -2.27
N LYS A 141 -17.50 4.61 -1.78
CA LYS A 141 -17.94 3.21 -1.64
C LYS A 141 -18.96 3.05 -0.51
N ILE A 142 -18.74 3.74 0.61
CA ILE A 142 -19.72 3.78 1.73
C ILE A 142 -21.05 4.34 1.22
N LYS A 143 -21.01 5.52 0.56
CA LYS A 143 -22.22 6.13 -0.02
C LYS A 143 -22.93 5.17 -0.96
N TRP A 144 -22.18 4.50 -1.85
CA TRP A 144 -22.73 3.56 -2.83
C TRP A 144 -23.49 2.40 -2.16
N ILE A 145 -22.95 1.81 -1.09
CA ILE A 145 -23.61 0.73 -0.34
C ILE A 145 -24.85 1.25 0.36
N LEU A 146 -24.77 2.40 1.03
CA LEU A 146 -25.89 3.01 1.74
C LEU A 146 -27.04 3.41 0.82
N ASP A 147 -26.75 3.75 -0.45
CA ASP A 147 -27.75 4.10 -1.47
C ASP A 147 -28.45 2.85 -2.05
N ARG A 148 -27.84 1.65 -1.92
CA ARG A 148 -28.32 0.43 -2.60
C ARG A 148 -28.88 -0.64 -1.68
N VAL A 149 -28.51 -0.62 -0.42
CA VAL A 149 -29.04 -1.57 0.56
C VAL A 149 -30.22 -0.93 1.29
N ASP A 150 -31.40 -1.49 1.09
CA ASP A 150 -32.65 -0.95 1.66
C ASP A 150 -32.56 -0.73 3.16
N GLY A 151 -32.88 0.49 3.60
CA GLY A 151 -32.90 0.90 5.00
C GLY A 151 -31.52 1.02 5.65
N ALA A 152 -30.41 0.76 4.93
CA ALA A 152 -29.07 0.78 5.48
C ALA A 152 -28.71 2.16 6.06
N ARG A 153 -29.03 3.25 5.35
CA ARG A 153 -28.71 4.61 5.79
C ARG A 153 -29.40 4.99 7.10
N GLU A 154 -30.69 4.67 7.22
CA GLU A 154 -31.44 4.95 8.47
C GLU A 154 -30.89 4.12 9.62
N ARG A 155 -30.53 2.88 9.38
CA ARG A 155 -29.88 2.01 10.37
C ARG A 155 -28.49 2.53 10.75
N ALA A 156 -27.74 3.05 9.79
CA ALA A 156 -26.44 3.69 10.04
C ALA A 156 -26.56 4.96 10.90
N ARG A 157 -27.61 5.78 10.68
CA ARG A 157 -27.93 6.95 11.54
C ARG A 157 -28.20 6.56 12.99
N ARG A 158 -28.78 5.37 13.22
CA ARG A 158 -29.01 4.82 14.57
C ARG A 158 -27.80 4.08 15.14
N GLY A 159 -26.67 4.02 14.41
CA GLY A 159 -25.47 3.29 14.82
C GLY A 159 -25.59 1.76 14.78
N GLU A 160 -26.58 1.23 14.05
CA GLU A 160 -26.81 -0.21 13.87
C GLU A 160 -25.97 -0.80 12.74
N ILE A 161 -25.55 0.00 11.77
CA ILE A 161 -24.60 -0.36 10.72
C ILE A 161 -23.27 0.33 11.03
N LEU A 162 -22.20 -0.44 11.00
CA LEU A 162 -20.84 0.04 11.19
C LEU A 162 -20.08 0.00 9.88
N PHE A 163 -19.13 0.92 9.75
CA PHE A 163 -18.14 0.96 8.67
C PHE A 163 -16.76 0.63 9.23
N GLY A 164 -15.93 -0.01 8.42
CA GLY A 164 -14.50 -0.12 8.62
C GLY A 164 -13.77 -0.41 7.33
N THR A 165 -12.51 -0.05 7.31
CA THR A 165 -11.52 -0.66 6.45
C THR A 165 -11.19 -2.06 6.99
N VAL A 166 -10.37 -2.82 6.30
CA VAL A 166 -10.14 -4.24 6.61
C VAL A 166 -9.53 -4.44 8.02
N ASP A 167 -8.68 -3.52 8.48
CA ASP A 167 -8.16 -3.49 9.86
C ASP A 167 -9.27 -3.46 10.91
N THR A 168 -10.21 -2.53 10.75
CA THR A 168 -11.35 -2.38 11.67
C THR A 168 -12.22 -3.63 11.67
N TRP A 169 -12.47 -4.22 10.50
CA TRP A 169 -13.22 -5.47 10.38
C TRP A 169 -12.53 -6.61 11.11
N LEU A 170 -11.22 -6.80 10.91
CA LEU A 170 -10.45 -7.83 11.59
C LEU A 170 -10.40 -7.61 13.11
N LEU A 171 -10.15 -6.36 13.55
CA LEU A 171 -10.16 -6.01 14.97
C LEU A 171 -11.53 -6.29 15.60
N TRP A 172 -12.62 -5.89 14.94
CA TRP A 172 -13.99 -6.18 15.37
C TRP A 172 -14.21 -7.68 15.54
N LYS A 173 -13.82 -8.49 14.58
CA LYS A 173 -13.98 -9.95 14.61
C LYS A 173 -13.13 -10.58 15.71
N LEU A 174 -11.86 -10.21 15.81
CA LEU A 174 -10.91 -10.74 16.81
C LEU A 174 -11.34 -10.41 18.25
N THR A 175 -11.97 -9.27 18.45
CA THR A 175 -12.46 -8.83 19.78
C THR A 175 -13.88 -9.30 20.10
N GLY A 176 -14.50 -10.10 19.23
CA GLY A 176 -15.89 -10.56 19.42
C GLY A 176 -16.91 -9.42 19.44
N GLY A 177 -16.73 -8.41 18.61
CA GLY A 177 -17.64 -7.28 18.44
C GLY A 177 -17.53 -6.18 19.51
N ARG A 178 -16.47 -6.18 20.30
CA ARG A 178 -16.33 -5.23 21.42
C ARG A 178 -15.60 -3.94 21.05
N VAL A 179 -14.73 -3.96 20.03
CA VAL A 179 -13.87 -2.81 19.67
C VAL A 179 -14.14 -2.41 18.22
N HIS A 180 -14.53 -1.15 18.03
CA HIS A 180 -14.77 -0.54 16.72
C HIS A 180 -13.82 0.64 16.55
N VAL A 181 -12.59 0.36 16.09
CA VAL A 181 -11.46 1.29 16.00
C VAL A 181 -10.75 1.09 14.68
N THR A 182 -10.22 2.17 14.13
CA THR A 182 -9.21 2.18 13.06
C THR A 182 -8.00 3.01 13.52
N ASP A 183 -6.93 2.99 12.74
CA ASP A 183 -5.77 3.83 13.00
C ASP A 183 -5.73 5.05 12.07
N TYR A 184 -4.86 6.02 12.39
CA TYR A 184 -4.67 7.23 11.60
C TYR A 184 -4.27 6.96 10.15
N THR A 185 -3.48 5.90 9.90
CA THR A 185 -3.02 5.60 8.53
C THR A 185 -4.15 5.12 7.65
N ASN A 186 -5.03 4.25 8.15
CA ASN A 186 -6.22 3.79 7.43
C ASN A 186 -7.28 4.89 7.33
N ALA A 187 -7.53 5.64 8.41
CA ALA A 187 -8.48 6.76 8.40
C ALA A 187 -8.14 7.79 7.32
N SER A 188 -6.86 8.14 7.16
CA SER A 188 -6.40 9.09 6.15
C SER A 188 -6.64 8.63 4.69
N ARG A 189 -7.02 7.36 4.48
CA ARG A 189 -7.29 6.79 3.14
C ARG A 189 -8.77 6.74 2.79
N THR A 190 -9.62 7.31 3.61
CA THR A 190 -11.08 7.22 3.43
C THR A 190 -11.69 8.32 2.58
N MET A 191 -10.99 9.43 2.34
CA MET A 191 -11.53 10.68 1.79
C MET A 191 -12.63 11.29 2.68
N LEU A 192 -12.63 10.95 3.98
CA LEU A 192 -13.57 11.45 4.99
C LEU A 192 -12.84 12.03 6.21
N PHE A 193 -11.52 11.92 6.25
CA PHE A 193 -10.70 12.26 7.42
C PHE A 193 -9.86 13.51 7.15
N ASP A 194 -9.99 14.51 8.02
CA ASP A 194 -9.17 15.72 7.97
C ASP A 194 -7.82 15.43 8.61
N ILE A 195 -6.75 15.42 7.80
CA ILE A 195 -5.40 15.09 8.24
C ILE A 195 -4.73 16.19 9.09
N HIS A 196 -5.31 17.40 9.14
CA HIS A 196 -4.81 18.51 9.95
C HIS A 196 -5.47 18.54 11.34
N ARG A 197 -6.80 18.35 11.39
CA ARG A 197 -7.58 18.28 12.64
C ARG A 197 -7.52 16.91 13.29
N LEU A 198 -7.10 15.90 12.56
CA LEU A 198 -7.03 14.49 12.98
C LEU A 198 -8.38 13.95 13.46
N ASP A 199 -9.45 14.29 12.72
CA ASP A 199 -10.81 13.85 12.98
C ASP A 199 -11.59 13.68 11.67
N TRP A 200 -12.73 12.99 11.74
CA TRP A 200 -13.66 12.85 10.63
C TRP A 200 -14.20 14.22 10.19
N ASP A 201 -14.22 14.47 8.89
CA ASP A 201 -14.63 15.75 8.32
C ASP A 201 -16.14 15.83 8.10
N ASP A 202 -16.84 16.65 8.92
CA ASP A 202 -18.29 16.80 8.87
C ASP A 202 -18.79 17.37 7.53
N THR A 203 -18.00 18.17 6.82
CA THR A 203 -18.35 18.69 5.50
C THR A 203 -18.40 17.58 4.47
N LEU A 204 -17.38 16.69 4.47
CA LEU A 204 -17.33 15.55 3.56
C LEU A 204 -18.40 14.49 3.94
N LEU A 205 -18.60 14.24 5.22
CA LEU A 205 -19.68 13.36 5.70
C LEU A 205 -21.05 13.85 5.23
N LYS A 206 -21.32 15.15 5.35
CA LYS A 206 -22.56 15.76 4.87
C LYS A 206 -22.68 15.69 3.35
N ALA A 207 -21.61 15.99 2.61
CA ALA A 207 -21.62 15.98 1.15
C ALA A 207 -21.89 14.58 0.57
N LEU A 208 -21.43 13.53 1.25
CA LEU A 208 -21.64 12.13 0.87
C LEU A 208 -22.85 11.48 1.59
N ASP A 209 -23.55 12.22 2.46
CA ASP A 209 -24.65 11.73 3.31
C ASP A 209 -24.27 10.44 4.07
N ILE A 210 -23.11 10.48 4.73
CA ILE A 210 -22.58 9.40 5.56
C ILE A 210 -22.79 9.74 7.04
N PRO A 211 -23.55 8.93 7.78
CA PRO A 211 -23.76 9.14 9.19
C PRO A 211 -22.49 8.95 10.03
N ARG A 212 -22.10 9.94 10.83
CA ARG A 212 -20.92 9.85 11.71
C ARG A 212 -21.01 8.66 12.70
N ALA A 213 -22.23 8.27 13.11
CA ALA A 213 -22.48 7.18 14.07
C ALA A 213 -21.99 5.80 13.59
N MET A 214 -21.73 5.64 12.29
CA MET A 214 -21.22 4.38 11.73
C MET A 214 -19.69 4.31 11.64
N LEU A 215 -18.98 5.41 11.91
CA LEU A 215 -17.53 5.50 11.74
C LEU A 215 -16.80 4.99 12.99
N PRO A 216 -15.62 4.33 12.83
CA PRO A 216 -14.84 3.88 13.96
C PRO A 216 -14.16 5.05 14.69
N GLU A 217 -13.82 4.84 15.96
CA GLU A 217 -12.85 5.68 16.66
C GLU A 217 -11.49 5.59 16.00
N VAL A 218 -10.79 6.72 15.85
CA VAL A 218 -9.44 6.76 15.24
C VAL A 218 -8.41 6.83 16.34
N ARG A 219 -7.43 5.92 16.33
CA ARG A 219 -6.43 5.79 17.38
C ARG A 219 -5.00 5.70 16.81
N TYR A 220 -4.00 5.75 17.67
CA TYR A 220 -2.60 5.63 17.27
C TYR A 220 -2.27 4.23 16.73
N CYS A 221 -1.22 4.12 15.90
CA CYS A 221 -0.86 2.86 15.26
C CYS A 221 -0.23 1.82 16.22
N SER A 222 0.20 2.24 17.39
CA SER A 222 0.88 1.39 18.39
C SER A 222 0.30 1.65 19.76
N GLU A 223 -0.71 0.89 20.15
CA GLU A 223 -1.35 0.87 21.46
C GLU A 223 -2.20 -0.39 21.61
N VAL A 224 -2.54 -0.78 22.82
CA VAL A 224 -3.43 -1.93 23.04
C VAL A 224 -4.88 -1.50 22.76
N TYR A 225 -5.45 -1.97 21.64
CA TYR A 225 -6.84 -1.67 21.26
C TYR A 225 -7.85 -2.59 21.97
N GLY A 226 -7.45 -3.81 22.24
CA GLY A 226 -8.28 -4.82 22.86
C GLY A 226 -7.57 -6.17 22.93
N TYR A 227 -8.32 -7.20 23.28
CA TYR A 227 -7.78 -8.54 23.43
C TYR A 227 -8.60 -9.55 22.63
N THR A 228 -7.91 -10.50 22.03
CA THR A 228 -8.53 -11.72 21.49
C THR A 228 -8.33 -12.87 22.44
N ASP A 229 -9.32 -13.76 22.49
CA ASP A 229 -9.16 -15.05 23.18
C ASP A 229 -8.50 -16.03 22.20
N PHE A 230 -7.29 -16.41 22.50
CA PHE A 230 -6.51 -17.29 21.65
C PHE A 230 -6.05 -18.49 22.46
N GLN A 231 -6.63 -19.66 22.18
CA GLN A 231 -6.35 -20.92 22.90
C GLN A 231 -6.46 -20.79 24.45
N GLY A 232 -7.47 -20.03 24.90
CA GLY A 232 -7.70 -19.78 26.32
C GLY A 232 -6.84 -18.68 26.94
N CYS A 233 -5.95 -18.06 26.15
CA CYS A 233 -5.11 -16.93 26.58
C CYS A 233 -5.63 -15.62 25.99
N LYS A 234 -5.60 -14.56 26.78
CA LYS A 234 -5.90 -13.20 26.28
C LYS A 234 -4.63 -12.58 25.68
N VAL A 235 -4.61 -12.51 24.35
CA VAL A 235 -3.52 -11.89 23.61
C VAL A 235 -3.93 -10.47 23.18
N PRO A 236 -3.13 -9.42 23.48
CA PRO A 236 -3.44 -8.06 23.09
C PRO A 236 -3.28 -7.87 21.58
N ILE A 237 -4.21 -7.11 20.97
CA ILE A 237 -4.07 -6.58 19.62
C ILE A 237 -3.52 -5.17 19.80
N ALA A 238 -2.28 -4.92 19.33
CA ALA A 238 -1.50 -3.80 19.81
C ALA A 238 -0.77 -3.00 18.70
N GLY A 239 -0.96 -3.35 17.44
CA GLY A 239 -0.42 -2.61 16.29
C GLY A 239 -1.40 -2.63 15.13
N ILE A 240 -1.66 -1.47 14.51
CA ILE A 240 -2.48 -1.37 13.28
C ILE A 240 -1.83 -0.34 12.37
N ALA A 241 -1.64 -0.68 11.10
CA ALA A 241 -1.30 0.27 10.04
C ALA A 241 -1.71 -0.25 8.66
N GLY A 242 -2.05 0.64 7.75
CA GLY A 242 -2.19 0.31 6.33
C GLY A 242 -0.91 -0.28 5.76
N ASP A 243 -1.03 -1.16 4.76
CA ASP A 243 0.07 -1.98 4.24
C ASP A 243 1.32 -1.16 3.82
N GLN A 244 1.10 -0.05 3.12
CA GLN A 244 2.21 0.77 2.64
C GLN A 244 2.88 1.56 3.77
N GLN A 245 2.11 2.02 4.76
CA GLN A 245 2.62 2.67 5.95
C GLN A 245 3.33 1.68 6.88
N ALA A 246 2.79 0.48 7.04
CA ALA A 246 3.47 -0.58 7.77
C ALA A 246 4.81 -0.94 7.12
N ALA A 247 4.87 -1.03 5.78
CA ALA A 247 6.12 -1.25 5.06
C ALA A 247 7.13 -0.09 5.25
N LEU A 248 6.67 1.17 5.24
CA LEU A 248 7.51 2.33 5.54
C LEU A 248 8.14 2.23 6.95
N PHE A 249 7.34 1.83 7.93
CA PHE A 249 7.79 1.62 9.31
C PHE A 249 8.70 0.40 9.43
N GLY A 250 8.36 -0.72 8.79
CA GLY A 250 9.16 -1.96 8.77
C GLY A 250 10.51 -1.78 8.07
N GLN A 251 10.60 -0.87 7.14
CA GLN A 251 11.85 -0.42 6.53
C GLN A 251 12.62 0.59 7.41
N ALA A 252 12.16 0.89 8.62
CA ALA A 252 12.76 1.87 9.52
C ALA A 252 12.98 3.26 8.88
N CYS A 253 12.06 3.69 8.01
CA CYS A 253 12.06 5.02 7.39
C CYS A 253 11.52 6.07 8.37
N PHE A 254 12.30 6.41 9.39
CA PHE A 254 11.85 7.22 10.54
C PHE A 254 12.20 8.70 10.47
N LYS A 255 12.91 9.13 9.43
CA LYS A 255 13.35 10.53 9.30
C LYS A 255 12.78 11.15 8.02
N PRO A 256 12.52 12.47 8.04
CA PRO A 256 12.15 13.18 6.82
C PRO A 256 13.17 12.94 5.69
N GLY A 257 12.68 12.62 4.50
CA GLY A 257 13.46 12.23 3.32
C GLY A 257 13.86 10.74 3.27
N ASP A 258 13.56 9.93 4.31
CA ASP A 258 13.66 8.48 4.19
C ASP A 258 12.50 7.97 3.33
N ALA A 259 12.77 7.09 2.39
CA ALA A 259 11.76 6.56 1.49
C ALA A 259 11.91 5.06 1.24
N LYS A 260 10.76 4.43 1.00
CA LYS A 260 10.71 3.03 0.55
C LYS A 260 9.88 2.91 -0.71
N ASN A 261 10.23 1.95 -1.56
CA ASN A 261 9.39 1.54 -2.67
C ASN A 261 9.14 0.04 -2.63
N THR A 262 7.87 -0.34 -2.65
CA THR A 262 7.45 -1.74 -2.76
C THR A 262 7.25 -2.08 -4.23
N TYR A 263 8.11 -2.95 -4.77
CA TYR A 263 8.09 -3.42 -6.16
C TYR A 263 7.23 -4.69 -6.27
N GLY A 264 5.93 -4.49 -6.46
CA GLY A 264 4.94 -5.55 -6.68
C GLY A 264 4.41 -5.56 -8.11
N THR A 265 3.14 -5.94 -8.30
CA THR A 265 2.39 -5.80 -9.56
C THR A 265 2.42 -4.35 -10.06
N GLY A 266 2.17 -3.40 -9.16
CA GLY A 266 2.53 -1.99 -9.27
C GLY A 266 3.71 -1.64 -8.36
N CYS A 267 4.09 -0.35 -8.30
CA CYS A 267 5.04 0.13 -7.31
C CYS A 267 4.39 1.20 -6.44
N PHE A 268 4.68 1.14 -5.14
CA PHE A 268 4.17 2.09 -4.15
C PHE A 268 5.35 2.73 -3.41
N LEU A 269 5.61 3.97 -3.79
CA LEU A 269 6.67 4.78 -3.21
C LEU A 269 6.10 5.66 -2.11
N LEU A 270 6.64 5.57 -0.91
CA LEU A 270 6.34 6.46 0.21
C LEU A 270 7.61 7.13 0.72
N MET A 271 7.54 8.44 0.91
CA MET A 271 8.57 9.24 1.56
C MET A 271 8.03 9.82 2.87
N ASN A 272 8.72 9.57 3.97
CA ASN A 272 8.43 10.22 5.25
C ASN A 272 8.72 11.72 5.15
N THR A 273 7.75 12.56 5.50
CA THR A 273 7.87 14.03 5.46
C THR A 273 7.94 14.65 6.87
N GLY A 274 7.92 13.81 7.92
CA GLY A 274 7.94 14.24 9.32
C GLY A 274 6.59 14.81 9.77
N ASP A 275 6.64 15.88 10.55
CA ASP A 275 5.46 16.51 11.16
C ASP A 275 4.71 17.50 10.24
N LYS A 276 5.11 17.59 8.98
CA LYS A 276 4.52 18.53 8.00
C LYS A 276 3.81 17.80 6.86
N PRO A 277 2.51 18.06 6.65
CA PRO A 277 1.81 17.62 5.46
C PRO A 277 2.18 18.53 4.28
N PHE A 278 2.83 17.97 3.27
CA PHE A 278 3.13 18.70 2.02
C PHE A 278 2.01 18.43 1.01
N MET A 279 1.25 19.46 0.65
CA MET A 279 0.26 19.35 -0.42
C MET A 279 0.96 19.31 -1.77
N SER A 280 0.90 18.15 -2.43
CA SER A 280 1.61 17.94 -3.69
C SER A 280 1.04 18.81 -4.82
N LYS A 281 1.94 19.42 -5.59
CA LYS A 281 1.63 20.12 -6.85
C LYS A 281 1.91 19.24 -8.08
N ASN A 282 2.56 18.10 -7.86
CA ASN A 282 2.99 17.16 -8.88
C ASN A 282 2.15 15.87 -8.91
N GLY A 283 0.90 15.91 -8.39
CA GLY A 283 -0.03 14.79 -8.47
C GLY A 283 0.25 13.63 -7.50
N LEU A 284 1.05 13.84 -6.45
CA LEU A 284 1.24 12.86 -5.39
C LEU A 284 0.12 12.96 -4.35
N ILE A 285 0.03 11.95 -3.51
CA ILE A 285 -0.94 11.88 -2.42
C ILE A 285 -0.22 12.21 -1.10
N THR A 286 -0.81 13.11 -0.31
CA THR A 286 -0.39 13.33 1.08
C THR A 286 -1.23 12.42 1.98
N THR A 287 -0.57 11.70 2.87
CA THR A 287 -1.23 10.75 3.78
C THR A 287 -0.58 10.78 5.15
N ILE A 288 -1.22 10.23 6.17
CA ILE A 288 -0.57 10.01 7.45
C ILE A 288 0.33 8.78 7.31
N GLY A 289 1.62 8.95 7.58
CA GLY A 289 2.63 7.90 7.52
C GLY A 289 2.62 7.01 8.75
N ILE A 290 2.44 7.62 9.94
CA ILE A 290 2.34 6.92 11.22
C ILE A 290 1.71 7.81 12.28
N GLY A 291 0.95 7.21 13.21
CA GLY A 291 0.53 7.84 14.45
C GLY A 291 1.15 7.10 15.64
N LEU A 292 2.02 7.77 16.39
CA LEU A 292 2.77 7.16 17.49
C LEU A 292 3.10 8.20 18.56
N ASP A 293 3.09 7.81 19.84
CA ASP A 293 3.51 8.63 20.97
C ASP A 293 2.83 10.02 21.03
N GLY A 294 1.53 10.07 20.75
CA GLY A 294 0.75 11.32 20.80
C GLY A 294 0.95 12.24 19.60
N LYS A 295 1.62 11.79 18.55
CA LYS A 295 1.94 12.58 17.35
C LYS A 295 1.64 11.79 16.08
N VAL A 296 1.43 12.52 14.98
CA VAL A 296 1.40 11.94 13.64
C VAL A 296 2.59 12.42 12.83
N GLU A 297 3.09 11.56 11.99
CA GLU A 297 4.03 11.91 10.92
C GLU A 297 3.34 11.67 9.58
N TYR A 298 3.64 12.51 8.60
CA TYR A 298 3.06 12.45 7.29
C TYR A 298 3.99 11.77 6.29
N ALA A 299 3.42 11.37 5.18
CA ALA A 299 4.16 10.83 4.05
C ALA A 299 3.58 11.36 2.73
N LEU A 300 4.43 11.53 1.73
CA LEU A 300 4.01 11.61 0.33
C LEU A 300 4.01 10.21 -0.27
N GLU A 301 2.97 9.90 -1.03
CA GLU A 301 2.79 8.64 -1.73
C GLU A 301 2.64 8.87 -3.23
N GLY A 302 3.39 8.10 -4.01
CA GLY A 302 3.24 7.98 -5.45
C GLY A 302 3.04 6.52 -5.84
N SER A 303 2.11 6.27 -6.76
CA SER A 303 1.76 4.92 -7.22
C SER A 303 2.07 4.75 -8.70
N VAL A 304 2.83 3.72 -9.03
CA VAL A 304 3.03 3.20 -10.38
C VAL A 304 2.06 2.05 -10.59
N PHE A 305 1.14 2.18 -11.55
CA PHE A 305 0.09 1.16 -11.75
C PHE A 305 0.63 -0.14 -12.33
N VAL A 306 1.63 -0.05 -13.21
CA VAL A 306 2.23 -1.19 -13.88
C VAL A 306 3.73 -1.26 -13.56
N GLY A 307 4.05 -1.98 -12.49
CA GLY A 307 5.41 -2.37 -12.09
C GLY A 307 5.75 -3.76 -12.63
N GLY A 308 5.88 -4.75 -11.75
CA GLY A 308 6.14 -6.14 -12.12
C GLY A 308 5.11 -6.76 -13.08
N ALA A 309 3.92 -6.16 -13.21
CA ALA A 309 2.91 -6.58 -14.17
C ALA A 309 3.40 -6.54 -15.62
N VAL A 310 4.32 -5.63 -15.99
CA VAL A 310 4.90 -5.62 -17.35
C VAL A 310 5.74 -6.88 -17.61
N ILE A 311 6.43 -7.39 -16.60
CA ILE A 311 7.22 -8.62 -16.70
C ILE A 311 6.29 -9.84 -16.80
N GLN A 312 5.19 -9.85 -16.03
CA GLN A 312 4.17 -10.90 -16.15
C GLN A 312 3.55 -10.90 -17.55
N TRP A 313 3.21 -9.73 -18.10
CA TRP A 313 2.68 -9.59 -19.44
C TRP A 313 3.66 -10.12 -20.51
N LEU A 314 4.96 -9.83 -20.39
CA LEU A 314 5.97 -10.38 -21.31
C LEU A 314 6.09 -11.90 -21.20
N ARG A 315 5.87 -12.48 -20.00
CA ARG A 315 5.86 -13.93 -19.78
C ARG A 315 4.59 -14.58 -20.33
N ASP A 316 3.42 -14.09 -19.92
CA ASP A 316 2.15 -14.78 -20.09
C ASP A 316 1.54 -14.56 -21.49
N GLU A 317 1.59 -13.33 -21.98
CA GLU A 317 0.97 -12.93 -23.25
C GLU A 317 1.99 -12.94 -24.40
N MET A 318 3.17 -12.33 -24.20
CA MET A 318 4.20 -12.28 -25.23
C MET A 318 5.05 -13.56 -25.30
N ARG A 319 5.05 -14.38 -24.24
CA ARG A 319 5.78 -15.66 -24.14
C ARG A 319 7.27 -15.52 -24.43
N PHE A 320 7.88 -14.42 -23.97
CA PHE A 320 9.27 -14.16 -24.20
C PHE A 320 10.21 -15.01 -23.34
N PHE A 321 9.72 -15.51 -22.21
CA PHE A 321 10.41 -16.41 -21.27
C PHE A 321 9.39 -17.23 -20.48
N ALA A 322 9.85 -18.28 -19.80
CA ALA A 322 9.00 -19.19 -19.05
C ALA A 322 8.69 -18.68 -17.62
N GLU A 323 9.68 -18.07 -16.96
CA GLU A 323 9.56 -17.62 -15.59
C GLU A 323 9.96 -16.15 -15.47
N SER A 324 9.27 -15.38 -14.60
CA SER A 324 9.56 -13.94 -14.43
C SER A 324 11.01 -13.65 -14.01
N ARG A 325 11.66 -14.58 -13.29
CA ARG A 325 13.08 -14.46 -12.91
C ARG A 325 14.03 -14.49 -14.10
N ASP A 326 13.62 -15.05 -15.25
CA ASP A 326 14.45 -15.12 -16.45
C ASP A 326 14.62 -13.74 -17.10
N ALA A 327 13.77 -12.77 -16.78
CA ALA A 327 13.82 -11.42 -17.32
C ALA A 327 15.19 -10.75 -17.04
N GLU A 328 15.73 -10.90 -15.83
CA GLU A 328 17.05 -10.41 -15.45
C GLU A 328 18.15 -10.95 -16.39
N TYR A 329 18.16 -12.27 -16.59
CA TYR A 329 19.13 -12.92 -17.47
C TYR A 329 19.07 -12.42 -18.91
N TYR A 330 17.86 -12.24 -19.46
CA TYR A 330 17.70 -11.74 -20.82
C TYR A 330 18.07 -10.26 -20.95
N ALA A 331 17.71 -9.42 -19.97
CA ALA A 331 18.09 -8.00 -19.98
C ALA A 331 19.61 -7.79 -19.98
N GLN A 332 20.35 -8.67 -19.31
CA GLN A 332 21.82 -8.62 -19.25
C GLN A 332 22.52 -9.14 -20.52
N LYS A 333 21.80 -9.80 -21.45
CA LYS A 333 22.37 -10.26 -22.72
C LYS A 333 22.66 -9.16 -23.73
N VAL A 334 22.14 -7.98 -23.52
CA VAL A 334 22.35 -6.80 -24.34
C VAL A 334 23.04 -5.71 -23.54
N LYS A 335 23.91 -4.94 -24.20
CA LYS A 335 24.67 -3.88 -23.53
C LYS A 335 23.79 -2.76 -23.00
N ASP A 336 22.78 -2.39 -23.78
CA ASP A 336 21.81 -1.33 -23.50
C ASP A 336 20.43 -1.69 -24.10
N ASN A 337 19.46 -0.82 -24.00
CA ASN A 337 18.13 -1.04 -24.55
C ASN A 337 18.04 -0.84 -26.07
N GLY A 338 19.15 -0.54 -26.76
CA GLY A 338 19.17 -0.28 -28.20
C GLY A 338 18.34 0.92 -28.65
N GLY A 339 18.07 1.86 -27.76
CA GLY A 339 17.19 3.01 -27.99
C GLY A 339 15.69 2.69 -27.88
N VAL A 340 15.34 1.48 -27.42
CA VAL A 340 13.95 1.05 -27.22
C VAL A 340 13.47 1.48 -25.85
N TYR A 341 12.29 2.11 -25.82
CA TYR A 341 11.57 2.46 -24.59
C TYR A 341 10.19 1.81 -24.61
N LEU A 342 9.85 1.12 -23.53
CA LEU A 342 8.52 0.54 -23.32
C LEU A 342 7.80 1.36 -22.25
N VAL A 343 6.65 1.96 -22.61
CA VAL A 343 5.79 2.67 -21.66
C VAL A 343 4.63 1.73 -21.29
N PRO A 344 4.57 1.19 -20.07
CA PRO A 344 3.60 0.13 -19.72
C PRO A 344 2.27 0.72 -19.24
N ALA A 345 1.67 1.63 -20.00
CA ALA A 345 0.41 2.29 -19.67
C ALA A 345 -0.82 1.41 -19.99
N PHE A 346 -0.87 0.16 -19.47
CA PHE A 346 -1.92 -0.80 -19.80
C PHE A 346 -3.31 -0.33 -19.32
N THR A 347 -3.36 0.38 -18.21
CA THR A 347 -4.57 0.95 -17.61
C THR A 347 -4.49 2.47 -17.46
N GLY A 348 -3.68 3.10 -18.30
CA GLY A 348 -3.31 4.52 -18.17
C GLY A 348 -2.03 4.69 -17.35
N LEU A 349 -1.67 5.95 -17.09
CA LEU A 349 -0.53 6.36 -16.28
C LEU A 349 -1.01 6.95 -14.94
N GLY A 350 -0.40 6.53 -13.85
CA GLY A 350 -0.58 7.10 -12.52
C GLY A 350 0.22 8.39 -12.32
N ALA A 351 0.58 8.69 -11.07
CA ALA A 351 1.41 9.84 -10.73
C ALA A 351 2.77 9.79 -11.47
N PRO A 352 3.34 10.94 -11.87
CA PRO A 352 2.76 12.28 -11.77
C PRO A 352 1.83 12.66 -12.95
N TYR A 353 1.61 11.75 -13.90
CA TYR A 353 0.98 12.07 -15.21
C TYR A 353 -0.54 12.10 -15.17
N TRP A 354 -1.18 11.23 -14.40
CA TRP A 354 -2.64 11.07 -14.27
C TRP A 354 -3.38 11.05 -15.61
N ASP A 355 -2.94 10.20 -16.54
CA ASP A 355 -3.52 10.07 -17.88
C ASP A 355 -4.19 8.70 -18.05
N MET A 356 -5.50 8.65 -17.86
CA MET A 356 -6.31 7.44 -18.05
C MET A 356 -6.44 7.02 -19.53
N TYR A 357 -6.14 7.93 -20.46
CA TYR A 357 -6.21 7.68 -21.90
C TYR A 357 -4.87 7.23 -22.51
N ALA A 358 -3.79 7.27 -21.74
CA ALA A 358 -2.53 6.69 -22.17
C ALA A 358 -2.69 5.16 -22.38
N ARG A 359 -1.95 4.63 -23.35
CA ARG A 359 -1.87 3.17 -23.58
C ARG A 359 -0.43 2.73 -23.71
N GLY A 360 -0.19 1.43 -23.44
CA GLY A 360 1.11 0.81 -23.56
C GLY A 360 1.70 1.00 -24.95
N SER A 361 2.97 1.37 -25.04
CA SER A 361 3.67 1.55 -26.31
C SER A 361 5.13 1.13 -26.23
N ILE A 362 5.67 0.70 -27.37
CA ILE A 362 7.08 0.37 -27.55
C ILE A 362 7.62 1.30 -28.63
N ILE A 363 8.59 2.12 -28.30
CA ILE A 363 9.14 3.19 -29.15
C ILE A 363 10.63 2.97 -29.35
N GLY A 364 11.16 3.36 -30.52
CA GLY A 364 12.58 3.25 -30.83
C GLY A 364 12.99 1.92 -31.48
N ILE A 365 12.05 1.12 -31.94
CA ILE A 365 12.29 -0.15 -32.63
C ILE A 365 12.99 0.09 -33.96
N THR A 366 14.09 -0.61 -34.22
CA THR A 366 14.82 -0.68 -35.49
C THR A 366 14.88 -2.13 -35.97
N ARG A 367 15.39 -2.36 -37.18
CA ARG A 367 15.61 -3.71 -37.69
C ARG A 367 16.59 -4.55 -36.84
N GLY A 368 17.47 -3.92 -36.08
CA GLY A 368 18.39 -4.58 -35.17
C GLY A 368 17.85 -4.89 -33.78
N THR A 369 16.60 -4.45 -33.49
CA THR A 369 15.99 -4.68 -32.21
C THR A 369 15.69 -6.19 -32.01
N LYS A 370 16.11 -6.69 -30.86
CA LYS A 370 15.90 -8.09 -30.43
C LYS A 370 14.91 -8.11 -29.26
N ARG A 371 14.34 -9.27 -28.94
CA ARG A 371 13.46 -9.43 -27.79
C ARG A 371 14.15 -9.04 -26.46
N GLU A 372 15.46 -9.27 -26.35
CA GLU A 372 16.26 -8.92 -25.18
C GLU A 372 16.27 -7.40 -24.94
N HIS A 373 16.27 -6.57 -26.00
CA HIS A 373 16.13 -5.13 -25.88
C HIS A 373 14.75 -4.73 -25.34
N ILE A 374 13.69 -5.42 -25.78
CA ILE A 374 12.31 -5.18 -25.27
C ILE A 374 12.17 -5.60 -23.82
N ILE A 375 12.72 -6.78 -23.44
CA ILE A 375 12.72 -7.25 -22.05
C ILE A 375 13.47 -6.26 -21.14
N ARG A 376 14.63 -5.80 -21.58
CA ARG A 376 15.41 -4.79 -20.87
C ARG A 376 14.66 -3.48 -20.73
N ALA A 377 14.08 -2.96 -21.81
CA ALA A 377 13.28 -1.74 -21.80
C ALA A 377 12.07 -1.85 -20.87
N ALA A 378 11.47 -3.03 -20.72
CA ALA A 378 10.39 -3.27 -19.77
C ALA A 378 10.86 -3.20 -18.31
N GLN A 379 12.03 -3.78 -17.98
CA GLN A 379 12.60 -3.64 -16.63
C GLN A 379 13.04 -2.19 -16.34
N GLU A 380 13.71 -1.54 -17.30
CA GLU A 380 14.10 -0.13 -17.19
C GLU A 380 12.88 0.77 -16.98
N SER A 381 11.73 0.46 -17.61
CA SER A 381 10.51 1.25 -17.48
C SER A 381 9.96 1.30 -16.04
N ILE A 382 10.17 0.25 -15.25
CA ILE A 382 9.79 0.22 -13.83
C ILE A 382 10.62 1.25 -13.06
N ALA A 383 11.94 1.26 -13.32
CA ALA A 383 12.84 2.19 -12.64
C ALA A 383 12.62 3.65 -13.06
N TYR A 384 12.33 3.92 -14.34
CA TYR A 384 12.01 5.27 -14.81
C TYR A 384 10.75 5.83 -14.14
N GLN A 385 9.67 5.04 -14.06
CA GLN A 385 8.44 5.46 -13.39
C GLN A 385 8.67 5.77 -11.90
N VAL A 386 9.48 4.97 -11.21
CA VAL A 386 9.84 5.24 -9.80
C VAL A 386 10.71 6.50 -9.70
N ALA A 387 11.60 6.74 -10.66
CA ALA A 387 12.40 7.98 -10.69
C ALA A 387 11.52 9.23 -10.88
N ASP A 388 10.51 9.16 -11.74
CA ASP A 388 9.53 10.25 -11.90
C ASP A 388 8.84 10.59 -10.58
N LEU A 389 8.47 9.58 -9.79
CA LEU A 389 7.86 9.79 -8.47
C LEU A 389 8.84 10.43 -7.48
N VAL A 390 10.10 9.98 -7.46
CA VAL A 390 11.15 10.56 -6.57
C VAL A 390 11.38 12.02 -6.92
N LEU A 391 11.53 12.34 -8.21
CA LEU A 391 11.71 13.72 -8.66
C LEU A 391 10.53 14.61 -8.28
N ALA A 392 9.30 14.09 -8.40
CA ALA A 392 8.10 14.80 -7.96
C ALA A 392 8.09 15.02 -6.44
N MET A 393 8.50 14.03 -5.64
CA MET A 393 8.59 14.15 -4.18
C MET A 393 9.64 15.17 -3.74
N GLU A 394 10.82 15.15 -4.34
CA GLU A 394 11.87 16.13 -4.06
C GLU A 394 11.44 17.54 -4.46
N ALA A 395 10.76 17.70 -5.59
CA ALA A 395 10.23 19.00 -6.05
C ALA A 395 9.15 19.56 -5.11
N ASP A 396 8.26 18.71 -4.60
CA ASP A 396 7.18 19.14 -3.69
C ASP A 396 7.67 19.47 -2.28
N THR A 397 8.64 18.72 -1.76
CA THR A 397 9.07 18.80 -0.36
C THR A 397 10.33 19.61 -0.14
N GLY A 398 11.19 19.73 -1.16
CA GLY A 398 12.57 20.21 -1.01
C GLY A 398 13.46 19.25 -0.20
N LEU A 399 12.98 18.06 0.16
CA LEU A 399 13.74 17.06 0.90
C LEU A 399 14.47 16.14 -0.10
N PRO A 400 15.81 16.09 -0.09
CA PRO A 400 16.54 15.19 -0.97
C PRO A 400 16.37 13.74 -0.51
N LEU A 401 16.14 12.83 -1.44
CA LEU A 401 16.18 11.40 -1.19
C LEU A 401 17.60 11.01 -0.74
N LYS A 402 17.73 10.45 0.45
CA LYS A 402 19.03 9.98 0.98
C LYS A 402 19.45 8.64 0.41
N GLY A 403 18.48 7.84 0.03
CA GLY A 403 18.60 6.52 -0.55
C GLY A 403 17.25 5.82 -0.52
N LEU A 404 17.03 4.89 -1.43
CA LEU A 404 15.76 4.20 -1.59
C LEU A 404 15.83 2.82 -0.97
N ARG A 405 14.92 2.51 -0.06
CA ARG A 405 14.73 1.17 0.48
C ARG A 405 13.73 0.40 -0.38
N ALA A 406 14.15 -0.76 -0.90
CA ALA A 406 13.41 -1.53 -1.88
C ALA A 406 12.95 -2.85 -1.31
N ASP A 407 11.64 -3.13 -1.37
CA ASP A 407 11.05 -4.43 -1.02
C ASP A 407 10.05 -4.90 -2.09
N GLY A 408 9.31 -5.97 -1.80
CA GLY A 408 8.41 -6.61 -2.74
C GLY A 408 9.10 -7.62 -3.66
N GLY A 409 8.28 -8.36 -4.43
CA GLY A 409 8.75 -9.50 -5.23
C GLY A 409 9.80 -9.15 -6.28
N ALA A 410 9.60 -8.04 -7.01
CA ALA A 410 10.52 -7.63 -8.08
C ALA A 410 11.82 -6.99 -7.57
N SER A 411 11.94 -6.65 -6.28
CA SER A 411 13.21 -6.21 -5.69
C SER A 411 14.29 -7.31 -5.64
N ARG A 412 13.89 -8.56 -5.94
CA ARG A 412 14.84 -9.69 -6.09
C ARG A 412 15.71 -9.57 -7.32
N ASP A 413 15.22 -8.90 -8.35
CA ASP A 413 15.93 -8.69 -9.62
C ASP A 413 17.08 -7.71 -9.41
N GLY A 414 18.31 -8.22 -9.51
CA GLY A 414 19.54 -7.44 -9.29
C GLY A 414 19.78 -6.41 -10.40
N PHE A 415 19.37 -6.71 -11.64
CA PHE A 415 19.46 -5.76 -12.73
C PHE A 415 18.55 -4.56 -12.50
N LEU A 416 17.28 -4.81 -12.15
CA LEU A 416 16.34 -3.74 -11.85
C LEU A 416 16.82 -2.85 -10.71
N MET A 417 17.32 -3.45 -9.62
CA MET A 417 17.80 -2.66 -8.46
C MET A 417 19.05 -1.84 -8.80
N GLN A 418 19.98 -2.40 -9.57
CA GLN A 418 21.15 -1.66 -10.03
C GLN A 418 20.74 -0.51 -10.96
N PHE A 419 19.87 -0.78 -11.93
CA PHE A 419 19.39 0.25 -12.83
C PHE A 419 18.60 1.35 -12.10
N GLN A 420 17.85 0.97 -11.07
CA GLN A 420 17.16 1.96 -10.20
C GLN A 420 18.17 2.88 -9.50
N ALA A 421 19.25 2.33 -8.96
CA ALA A 421 20.31 3.14 -8.34
C ALA A 421 20.96 4.07 -9.37
N ASP A 422 21.23 3.56 -10.57
CA ASP A 422 21.83 4.29 -11.67
C ASP A 422 20.99 5.47 -12.13
N ILE A 423 19.68 5.26 -12.34
CA ILE A 423 18.75 6.30 -12.79
C ILE A 423 18.49 7.35 -11.69
N LEU A 424 18.39 6.94 -10.44
CA LEU A 424 18.18 7.86 -9.31
C LEU A 424 19.47 8.63 -8.93
N GLN A 425 20.65 8.15 -9.33
CA GLN A 425 21.94 8.62 -8.82
C GLN A 425 21.98 8.59 -7.29
N LYS A 426 21.33 7.57 -6.69
CA LYS A 426 21.21 7.35 -5.25
C LYS A 426 21.39 5.87 -4.94
N GLN A 427 21.82 5.58 -3.72
CA GLN A 427 21.89 4.20 -3.25
C GLN A 427 20.49 3.57 -3.15
N VAL A 428 20.40 2.30 -3.56
CA VAL A 428 19.20 1.47 -3.32
C VAL A 428 19.59 0.36 -2.35
N TYR A 429 18.81 0.26 -1.26
CA TYR A 429 19.03 -0.70 -0.19
C TYR A 429 17.97 -1.80 -0.23
N ARG A 430 18.39 -3.05 -0.28
CA ARG A 430 17.51 -4.20 -0.15
C ARG A 430 17.66 -4.80 1.24
N PRO A 431 16.56 -4.89 2.04
CA PRO A 431 16.64 -5.44 3.38
C PRO A 431 16.79 -6.97 3.35
N LYS A 432 17.38 -7.53 4.41
CA LYS A 432 17.47 -8.97 4.63
C LYS A 432 16.08 -9.61 4.77
N ILE A 433 15.20 -8.97 5.55
CA ILE A 433 13.81 -9.38 5.72
C ILE A 433 12.96 -8.62 4.71
N ARG A 434 12.34 -9.35 3.79
CA ARG A 434 11.55 -8.77 2.68
C ARG A 434 10.07 -8.61 3.00
N GLU A 435 9.60 -9.28 4.06
CA GLU A 435 8.23 -9.16 4.56
C GLU A 435 8.09 -7.90 5.45
N THR A 436 8.50 -6.76 4.90
CA THR A 436 8.60 -5.49 5.62
C THR A 436 7.24 -4.95 6.06
N THR A 437 6.18 -5.27 5.32
CA THR A 437 4.80 -4.92 5.67
C THR A 437 4.37 -5.61 6.96
N ALA A 438 4.49 -6.93 7.03
CA ALA A 438 4.18 -7.69 8.24
C ALA A 438 5.11 -7.32 9.40
N LEU A 439 6.41 -7.10 9.11
CA LEU A 439 7.39 -6.69 10.11
C LEU A 439 7.03 -5.32 10.70
N GLY A 440 6.53 -4.38 9.89
CA GLY A 440 6.07 -3.09 10.37
C GLY A 440 4.92 -3.20 11.38
N ALA A 441 3.92 -4.03 11.07
CA ALA A 441 2.84 -4.32 12.01
C ALA A 441 3.35 -5.00 13.29
N ALA A 442 4.34 -5.91 13.15
CA ALA A 442 4.97 -6.54 14.30
C ALA A 442 5.70 -5.52 15.18
N TYR A 443 6.44 -4.59 14.58
CA TYR A 443 7.12 -3.53 15.32
C TYR A 443 6.14 -2.65 16.11
N LEU A 444 5.04 -2.24 15.49
CA LEU A 444 4.02 -1.42 16.15
C LEU A 444 3.43 -2.16 17.35
N ALA A 445 3.05 -3.42 17.19
CA ALA A 445 2.57 -4.25 18.29
C ALA A 445 3.63 -4.46 19.38
N GLY A 446 4.87 -4.71 18.98
CA GLY A 446 5.99 -4.92 19.90
C GLY A 446 6.39 -3.67 20.68
N LEU A 447 6.26 -2.48 20.11
CA LEU A 447 6.43 -1.22 20.83
C LEU A 447 5.36 -1.06 21.92
N ALA A 448 4.10 -1.29 21.59
CA ALA A 448 2.99 -1.17 22.53
C ALA A 448 3.03 -2.22 23.66
N THR A 449 3.67 -3.37 23.42
CA THR A 449 3.79 -4.46 24.39
C THR A 449 5.16 -4.56 25.06
N GLY A 450 6.09 -3.67 24.70
CA GLY A 450 7.41 -3.58 25.32
C GLY A 450 8.43 -4.64 24.86
N VAL A 451 8.18 -5.31 23.72
CA VAL A 451 9.16 -6.24 23.11
C VAL A 451 10.35 -5.45 22.55
N TRP A 452 10.09 -4.30 21.94
CA TRP A 452 11.11 -3.31 21.56
C TRP A 452 10.89 -2.02 22.35
N SER A 453 12.00 -1.40 22.77
CA SER A 453 11.99 -0.21 23.62
C SER A 453 11.74 1.09 22.86
N GLY A 454 11.87 1.09 21.53
CA GLY A 454 11.68 2.29 20.72
C GLY A 454 12.25 2.17 19.30
N ARG A 455 12.02 3.21 18.50
CA ARG A 455 12.43 3.27 17.08
C ARG A 455 13.95 3.12 16.89
N GLU A 456 14.78 3.55 17.84
CA GLU A 456 16.25 3.42 17.72
C GLU A 456 16.71 1.97 17.85
N GLU A 457 16.06 1.15 18.69
CA GLU A 457 16.32 -0.29 18.74
C GLU A 457 15.94 -0.94 17.41
N ILE A 458 14.75 -0.65 16.89
CA ILE A 458 14.29 -1.14 15.59
C ILE A 458 15.23 -0.72 14.46
N ARG A 459 15.69 0.53 14.45
CA ARG A 459 16.61 1.04 13.42
C ARG A 459 17.96 0.31 13.44
N LYS A 460 18.48 -0.01 14.63
CA LYS A 460 19.72 -0.78 14.78
C LYS A 460 19.59 -2.23 14.34
N SER A 461 18.39 -2.79 14.47
CA SER A 461 18.09 -4.17 14.07
C SER A 461 17.81 -4.30 12.57
N TRP A 462 17.59 -3.20 11.86
CA TRP A 462 17.38 -3.22 10.41
C TRP A 462 18.69 -3.61 9.70
N ILE A 463 18.69 -4.73 8.98
CA ILE A 463 19.86 -5.27 8.30
C ILE A 463 19.67 -5.10 6.79
N CYS A 464 20.65 -4.47 6.14
CA CYS A 464 20.77 -4.44 4.68
C CYS A 464 21.37 -5.74 4.17
N ASP A 465 20.68 -6.41 3.23
CA ASP A 465 21.19 -7.59 2.52
C ASP A 465 22.12 -7.16 1.38
N ASN A 466 21.70 -6.15 0.62
CA ASN A 466 22.48 -5.65 -0.51
C ASN A 466 22.30 -4.14 -0.69
N THR A 467 23.39 -3.46 -1.04
CA THR A 467 23.41 -2.05 -1.41
C THR A 467 23.83 -1.93 -2.87
N PHE A 468 23.01 -1.26 -3.67
CA PHE A 468 23.30 -0.96 -5.06
C PHE A 468 23.74 0.50 -5.16
N GLU A 469 25.01 0.69 -5.56
CA GLU A 469 25.60 2.01 -5.76
C GLU A 469 25.41 2.44 -7.22
N PRO A 470 25.18 3.75 -7.50
CA PRO A 470 25.18 4.26 -8.88
C PRO A 470 26.49 3.94 -9.60
N ARG A 471 26.39 3.38 -10.78
CA ARG A 471 27.54 3.07 -11.68
C ARG A 471 27.50 3.89 -12.96
N MET A 472 26.33 4.40 -13.31
CA MET A 472 26.08 5.27 -14.45
C MET A 472 26.46 6.71 -14.12
N THR A 473 26.94 7.46 -15.12
CA THR A 473 27.18 8.91 -14.93
C THR A 473 25.86 9.68 -14.86
N GLY A 474 25.87 10.84 -14.19
CA GLY A 474 24.69 11.71 -14.13
C GLY A 474 24.21 12.14 -15.52
N GLU A 475 25.13 12.48 -16.43
CA GLU A 475 24.80 12.85 -17.81
C GLU A 475 24.08 11.73 -18.58
N GLU A 476 24.51 10.48 -18.36
CA GLU A 476 23.85 9.33 -18.98
C GLU A 476 22.46 9.10 -18.40
N SER A 477 22.32 9.21 -17.07
CA SER A 477 21.01 9.13 -16.38
C SER A 477 20.05 10.19 -16.90
N GLU A 478 20.46 11.45 -16.97
CA GLU A 478 19.66 12.57 -17.51
C GLU A 478 19.23 12.30 -18.95
N ARG A 479 20.15 11.88 -19.81
CA ARG A 479 19.85 11.54 -21.22
C ARG A 479 18.82 10.43 -21.35
N LEU A 480 18.91 9.39 -20.50
CA LEU A 480 17.95 8.29 -20.49
C LEU A 480 16.58 8.73 -19.99
N MET A 481 16.52 9.56 -18.94
CA MET A 481 15.29 10.14 -18.43
C MET A 481 14.62 11.07 -19.45
N ASP A 482 15.38 11.90 -20.17
CA ASP A 482 14.85 12.74 -21.26
C ASP A 482 14.19 11.91 -22.36
N ASN A 483 14.81 10.81 -22.75
CA ASN A 483 14.25 9.91 -23.75
C ASN A 483 13.01 9.16 -23.22
N TRP A 484 13.01 8.76 -21.93
CA TRP A 484 11.85 8.22 -21.26
C TRP A 484 10.67 9.22 -21.31
N HIS A 485 10.89 10.47 -20.94
CA HIS A 485 9.85 11.50 -20.98
C HIS A 485 9.31 11.73 -22.39
N LYS A 486 10.19 11.68 -23.44
CA LYS A 486 9.73 11.72 -24.84
C LYS A 486 8.85 10.53 -25.20
N ALA A 487 9.18 9.32 -24.72
CA ALA A 487 8.38 8.11 -24.94
C ALA A 487 7.01 8.21 -24.24
N VAL A 488 6.99 8.64 -22.99
CA VAL A 488 5.75 8.89 -22.24
C VAL A 488 4.87 9.91 -22.98
N GLY A 489 5.47 11.01 -23.44
CA GLY A 489 4.73 12.05 -24.19
C GLY A 489 4.03 11.51 -25.44
N ARG A 490 4.58 10.47 -26.10
CA ARG A 490 3.97 9.84 -27.28
C ARG A 490 2.89 8.81 -26.92
N SER A 491 2.87 8.33 -25.69
CA SER A 491 1.89 7.35 -25.20
C SER A 491 0.63 7.98 -24.62
N ARG A 492 0.69 9.29 -24.30
CA ARG A 492 -0.40 10.03 -23.67
C ARG A 492 -1.55 10.30 -24.63
N GLY A 493 -2.77 10.32 -24.10
CA GLY A 493 -3.98 10.66 -24.84
C GLY A 493 -4.33 9.71 -25.99
N TRP A 494 -3.72 8.53 -26.05
CA TRP A 494 -3.88 7.58 -27.16
C TRP A 494 -5.33 7.14 -27.41
N ALA A 495 -6.09 6.89 -26.33
CA ALA A 495 -7.47 6.38 -26.39
C ALA A 495 -8.54 7.49 -26.36
N LYS A 496 -8.16 8.75 -26.67
CA LYS A 496 -9.10 9.87 -26.79
C LYS A 496 -9.83 9.84 -28.11
#